data_7be409f45c2392e882aaa1bb6375579f
#
_entry.id   7be409f45c2392e882aaa1bb6375579f
#
_cell.length_a   1.000
_cell.length_b   1.000
_cell.length_c   1.000
_cell.angle_alpha   90.00
_cell.angle_beta   90.00
_cell.angle_gamma   90.00
#
_symmetry.space_group_name_H-M   'P 1'
#
loop_
_entity.id
_entity.type
_entity.pdbx_description
1 polymer ?
#
loop_
_entity_poly.entity_id
_entity_poly.type
_entity_poly.pdbx_seq_one_letter_code
_entity_poly.pdbx_strand_id
1 'polypeptide(L)'
;MNKLLLGVSLVLSGIFLGILNYALKPAPDEKLLQEYAQSMTNSTEWKGRIAPDFGLKTTRGERFQLSEIVGKKIIVLNFFATWCGPCREEMPELNSYFNEHKSEPFFLLGIDAEEKQDRVDAFLNDLKIDFPAGVDAGPIQKQYGVSAFPTTVLIGIDGKVQFYETGALANAQVAFDNLLQQNRQLLQSGRAISPEDYRLQAQKQPSLPVRQTEQKSSAEEEFKFDERGKRIVARMDCPCGCDKKVQPCTCSTSKNIKKALANEDFKDIPDDQIMKSLNKRFCSGAM
;
A
#
# COMPACT_ATOMS: atom_id res chain seq x y z
N MET A 1 42.63 -47.14 -10.11
CA MET A 1 41.23 -47.14 -10.61
C MET A 1 40.19 -46.63 -9.58
N ASN A 2 40.45 -46.67 -8.25
CA ASN A 2 39.41 -46.36 -7.24
C ASN A 2 39.23 -44.87 -6.88
N LYS A 3 40.20 -43.99 -7.14
CA LYS A 3 40.09 -42.57 -6.78
C LYS A 3 39.14 -41.77 -7.70
N LEU A 4 39.06 -42.18 -8.98
CA LEU A 4 38.20 -41.53 -9.96
C LEU A 4 36.72 -41.86 -9.71
N LEU A 5 36.40 -43.06 -9.31
CA LEU A 5 35.04 -43.54 -8.98
C LEU A 5 34.51 -42.88 -7.70
N LEU A 6 35.36 -42.64 -6.70
CA LEU A 6 34.98 -41.91 -5.48
C LEU A 6 34.65 -40.43 -5.75
N GLY A 7 35.44 -39.77 -6.62
CA GLY A 7 35.19 -38.38 -7.00
C GLY A 7 33.88 -38.19 -7.75
N VAL A 8 33.56 -39.09 -8.68
CA VAL A 8 32.28 -39.07 -9.44
C VAL A 8 31.09 -39.31 -8.52
N SER A 9 31.21 -40.22 -7.54
CA SER A 9 30.13 -40.49 -6.57
C SER A 9 29.82 -39.29 -5.68
N LEU A 10 30.82 -38.56 -5.22
CA LEU A 10 30.66 -37.36 -4.39
C LEU A 10 30.02 -36.20 -5.16
N VAL A 11 30.37 -36.02 -6.44
CA VAL A 11 29.77 -34.98 -7.29
C VAL A 11 28.32 -35.32 -7.58
N LEU A 12 27.98 -36.56 -7.89
CA LEU A 12 26.59 -36.99 -8.15
C LEU A 12 25.73 -36.87 -6.89
N SER A 13 26.28 -37.21 -5.70
CA SER A 13 25.53 -37.04 -4.44
C SER A 13 25.31 -35.55 -4.11
N GLY A 14 26.24 -34.66 -4.39
CA GLY A 14 26.09 -33.22 -4.23
C GLY A 14 25.05 -32.63 -5.16
N ILE A 15 25.02 -33.08 -6.43
CA ILE A 15 24.00 -32.65 -7.41
C ILE A 15 22.60 -33.17 -6.98
N PHE A 16 22.51 -34.43 -6.54
CA PHE A 16 21.26 -35.02 -6.07
C PHE A 16 20.70 -34.29 -4.83
N LEU A 17 21.56 -33.98 -3.85
CA LEU A 17 21.18 -33.19 -2.67
C LEU A 17 20.77 -31.76 -3.05
N GLY A 18 21.41 -31.15 -4.03
CA GLY A 18 21.04 -29.85 -4.56
C GLY A 18 19.68 -29.85 -5.23
N ILE A 19 19.39 -30.85 -6.06
CA ILE A 19 18.08 -31.03 -6.71
C ILE A 19 17.00 -31.34 -5.68
N LEU A 20 17.30 -32.19 -4.70
CA LEU A 20 16.36 -32.51 -3.61
C LEU A 20 16.02 -31.28 -2.78
N ASN A 21 17.02 -30.45 -2.44
CA ASN A 21 16.81 -29.21 -1.69
C ASN A 21 16.05 -28.16 -2.51
N TYR A 22 16.21 -28.14 -3.82
CA TYR A 22 15.41 -27.28 -4.72
C TYR A 22 13.97 -27.79 -4.84
N ALA A 23 13.76 -29.09 -4.92
CA ALA A 23 12.44 -29.71 -4.99
C ALA A 23 11.64 -29.66 -3.67
N LEU A 24 12.34 -29.53 -2.53
CA LEU A 24 11.73 -29.41 -1.20
C LEU A 24 11.46 -27.95 -0.78
N LYS A 25 11.75 -26.95 -1.66
CA LYS A 25 11.28 -25.60 -1.38
C LYS A 25 9.75 -25.59 -1.32
N PRO A 26 9.16 -25.04 -0.25
CA PRO A 26 7.71 -24.93 -0.19
C PRO A 26 7.22 -24.14 -1.42
N ALA A 27 6.15 -24.62 -2.02
CA ALA A 27 5.48 -23.87 -3.09
C ALA A 27 5.14 -22.47 -2.59
N PRO A 28 5.23 -21.44 -3.43
CA PRO A 28 4.78 -20.11 -3.05
C PRO A 28 3.36 -20.17 -2.50
N ASP A 29 3.08 -19.43 -1.43
CA ASP A 29 1.76 -19.36 -0.84
C ASP A 29 0.75 -18.96 -1.94
N GLU A 30 -0.25 -19.81 -2.16
CA GLU A 30 -1.28 -19.58 -3.18
C GLU A 30 -1.96 -18.22 -3.01
N LYS A 31 -2.10 -17.78 -1.77
CA LYS A 31 -2.63 -16.46 -1.44
C LYS A 31 -1.69 -15.33 -1.92
N LEU A 32 -0.38 -15.50 -1.74
CA LEU A 32 0.62 -14.54 -2.20
C LEU A 32 0.63 -14.46 -3.73
N LEU A 33 0.50 -15.60 -4.42
CA LEU A 33 0.38 -15.64 -5.88
C LEU A 33 -0.91 -14.96 -6.38
N GLN A 34 -2.01 -15.15 -5.67
CA GLN A 34 -3.29 -14.50 -5.98
C GLN A 34 -3.22 -12.99 -5.76
N GLU A 35 -2.63 -12.53 -4.65
CA GLU A 35 -2.40 -11.10 -4.37
C GLU A 35 -1.50 -10.47 -5.44
N TYR A 36 -0.42 -11.14 -5.84
CA TYR A 36 0.47 -10.69 -6.91
C TYR A 36 -0.24 -10.62 -8.27
N ALA A 37 -0.98 -11.67 -8.64
CA ALA A 37 -1.76 -11.69 -9.87
C ALA A 37 -2.82 -10.59 -9.90
N GLN A 38 -3.45 -10.31 -8.77
CA GLN A 38 -4.43 -9.24 -8.63
C GLN A 38 -3.80 -7.84 -8.73
N SER A 39 -2.61 -7.64 -8.15
CA SER A 39 -1.83 -6.41 -8.30
C SER A 39 -1.51 -6.13 -9.75
N MET A 40 -1.02 -7.15 -10.48
CA MET A 40 -0.72 -7.05 -11.92
C MET A 40 -1.97 -6.73 -12.75
N THR A 41 -3.12 -7.32 -12.41
CA THR A 41 -4.39 -7.05 -13.10
C THR A 41 -4.85 -5.62 -12.87
N ASN A 42 -4.79 -5.11 -11.65
CA ASN A 42 -5.14 -3.72 -11.33
C ASN A 42 -4.24 -2.73 -12.08
N SER A 43 -2.94 -2.98 -12.12
CA SER A 43 -1.98 -2.16 -12.88
C SER A 43 -2.36 -2.04 -14.35
N THR A 44 -2.75 -3.15 -14.97
CA THR A 44 -3.15 -3.20 -16.38
C THR A 44 -4.50 -2.54 -16.62
N GLU A 45 -5.48 -2.71 -15.73
CA GLU A 45 -6.82 -2.12 -15.87
C GLU A 45 -6.82 -0.60 -15.73
N TRP A 46 -5.91 -0.03 -14.91
CA TRP A 46 -5.82 1.42 -14.71
C TRP A 46 -5.11 2.16 -15.82
N LYS A 47 -4.11 1.54 -16.45
CA LYS A 47 -3.26 2.21 -17.43
C LYS A 47 -4.07 2.68 -18.66
N GLY A 48 -3.96 3.97 -18.95
CA GLY A 48 -4.64 4.64 -20.06
C GLY A 48 -6.05 5.15 -19.75
N ARG A 49 -6.59 4.89 -18.56
CA ARG A 49 -7.89 5.43 -18.10
C ARG A 49 -7.73 6.86 -17.59
N ILE A 50 -8.79 7.64 -17.71
CA ILE A 50 -8.85 8.95 -17.05
C ILE A 50 -8.83 8.73 -15.53
N ALA A 51 -8.01 9.47 -14.82
CA ALA A 51 -7.96 9.42 -13.37
C ALA A 51 -9.28 9.95 -12.77
N PRO A 52 -9.89 9.29 -11.77
CA PRO A 52 -11.05 9.83 -11.06
C PRO A 52 -10.74 11.18 -10.42
N ASP A 53 -11.63 12.15 -10.57
CA ASP A 53 -11.47 13.46 -9.92
C ASP A 53 -11.82 13.39 -8.43
N PHE A 54 -11.04 14.07 -7.62
CA PHE A 54 -11.29 14.18 -6.17
C PHE A 54 -10.74 15.47 -5.59
N GLY A 55 -11.31 15.87 -4.45
CA GLY A 55 -10.79 16.93 -3.60
C GLY A 55 -10.32 16.38 -2.25
N LEU A 56 -9.25 16.95 -1.71
CA LEU A 56 -8.69 16.58 -0.43
C LEU A 56 -8.21 17.83 0.31
N LYS A 57 -8.37 17.87 1.63
CA LYS A 57 -7.71 18.86 2.47
C LYS A 57 -6.39 18.26 2.97
N THR A 58 -5.28 18.94 2.71
CA THR A 58 -3.97 18.49 3.21
C THR A 58 -3.86 18.66 4.72
N THR A 59 -2.94 17.97 5.34
CA THR A 59 -2.63 18.10 6.76
C THR A 59 -2.17 19.53 7.13
N ARG A 60 -1.63 20.27 6.14
CA ARG A 60 -1.23 21.70 6.29
C ARG A 60 -2.41 22.67 6.12
N GLY A 61 -3.63 22.15 5.92
CA GLY A 61 -4.84 22.97 5.79
C GLY A 61 -5.14 23.46 4.37
N GLU A 62 -4.27 23.19 3.39
CA GLU A 62 -4.45 23.56 1.99
C GLU A 62 -5.52 22.70 1.31
N ARG A 63 -6.29 23.31 0.42
CA ARG A 63 -7.23 22.56 -0.42
C ARG A 63 -6.53 22.08 -1.68
N PHE A 64 -6.62 20.78 -1.93
CA PHE A 64 -6.22 20.15 -3.16
C PHE A 64 -7.46 19.74 -3.97
N GLN A 65 -7.45 19.97 -5.27
CA GLN A 65 -8.45 19.48 -6.22
C GLN A 65 -7.72 18.99 -7.47
N LEU A 66 -7.88 17.70 -7.81
CA LEU A 66 -7.14 17.08 -8.90
C LEU A 66 -7.40 17.79 -10.24
N SER A 67 -8.66 18.09 -10.55
CA SER A 67 -9.03 18.80 -11.80
C SER A 67 -8.49 20.23 -11.92
N GLU A 68 -7.93 20.82 -10.88
CA GLU A 68 -7.32 22.15 -10.95
C GLU A 68 -5.87 22.09 -11.45
N ILE A 69 -5.19 20.94 -11.30
CA ILE A 69 -3.78 20.77 -11.64
C ILE A 69 -3.51 19.79 -12.78
N VAL A 70 -4.44 18.91 -13.11
CA VAL A 70 -4.37 18.04 -14.29
C VAL A 70 -4.20 18.88 -15.55
N GLY A 71 -3.38 18.42 -16.48
CA GLY A 71 -3.01 19.16 -17.69
C GLY A 71 -1.89 20.19 -17.51
N LYS A 72 -1.59 20.57 -16.24
CA LYS A 72 -0.53 21.52 -15.90
C LYS A 72 0.67 20.84 -15.26
N LYS A 73 0.43 19.75 -14.54
CA LYS A 73 1.46 18.99 -13.82
C LYS A 73 1.28 17.49 -14.04
N ILE A 74 2.38 16.78 -13.98
CA ILE A 74 2.42 15.33 -13.82
C ILE A 74 2.20 15.07 -12.34
N ILE A 75 1.27 14.18 -12.00
CA ILE A 75 0.81 14.01 -10.63
C ILE A 75 1.09 12.59 -10.17
N VAL A 76 1.81 12.45 -9.06
CA VAL A 76 1.98 11.18 -8.36
C VAL A 76 1.10 11.20 -7.12
N LEU A 77 0.26 10.18 -6.98
CA LEU A 77 -0.50 9.89 -5.77
C LEU A 77 0.15 8.69 -5.09
N ASN A 78 0.53 8.84 -3.83
CA ASN A 78 1.05 7.74 -3.02
C ASN A 78 0.07 7.47 -1.88
N PHE A 79 -0.61 6.32 -1.95
CA PHE A 79 -1.52 5.86 -0.90
C PHE A 79 -0.72 5.11 0.15
N PHE A 80 -0.81 5.55 1.40
CA PHE A 80 -0.02 5.01 2.51
C PHE A 80 -0.83 4.89 3.80
N ALA A 81 -0.21 4.29 4.81
CA ALA A 81 -0.69 4.33 6.19
C ALA A 81 0.51 4.45 7.14
N THR A 82 0.35 5.09 8.29
CA THR A 82 1.46 5.32 9.24
C THR A 82 2.01 4.04 9.85
N TRP A 83 1.17 3.00 9.95
CA TRP A 83 1.51 1.67 10.44
C TRP A 83 2.12 0.74 9.37
N CYS A 84 2.19 1.19 8.12
CA CYS A 84 2.72 0.42 7.01
C CYS A 84 4.26 0.52 6.98
N GLY A 85 4.95 -0.58 7.29
CA GLY A 85 6.42 -0.65 7.29
C GLY A 85 7.03 -0.30 5.92
N PRO A 86 6.62 -0.97 4.81
CA PRO A 86 7.12 -0.64 3.48
C PRO A 86 6.85 0.81 3.04
N CYS A 87 5.74 1.43 3.51
CA CYS A 87 5.48 2.84 3.23
C CYS A 87 6.51 3.75 3.92
N ARG A 88 6.86 3.43 5.16
CA ARG A 88 7.88 4.16 5.93
C ARG A 88 9.25 4.11 5.25
N GLU A 89 9.59 2.99 4.62
CA GLU A 89 10.85 2.79 3.90
C GLU A 89 10.87 3.54 2.55
N GLU A 90 9.74 3.59 1.84
CA GLU A 90 9.62 4.22 0.52
C GLU A 90 9.54 5.76 0.58
N MET A 91 8.82 6.30 1.57
CA MET A 91 8.51 7.73 1.60
C MET A 91 9.73 8.68 1.60
N PRO A 92 10.86 8.40 2.25
CA PRO A 92 12.05 9.23 2.16
C PRO A 92 12.61 9.33 0.72
N GLU A 93 12.56 8.24 -0.05
CA GLU A 93 12.99 8.23 -1.45
C GLU A 93 12.04 9.05 -2.33
N LEU A 94 10.72 8.87 -2.15
CA LEU A 94 9.71 9.70 -2.82
C LEU A 94 9.90 11.18 -2.49
N ASN A 95 10.27 11.50 -1.24
CA ASN A 95 10.54 12.87 -0.81
C ASN A 95 11.80 13.46 -1.48
N SER A 96 12.86 12.67 -1.62
CA SER A 96 14.05 13.08 -2.36
C SER A 96 13.68 13.39 -3.81
N TYR A 97 12.98 12.48 -4.47
CA TYR A 97 12.51 12.67 -5.84
C TYR A 97 11.62 13.91 -6.00
N PHE A 98 10.68 14.13 -5.07
CA PHE A 98 9.85 15.33 -5.05
C PHE A 98 10.69 16.61 -4.95
N ASN A 99 11.68 16.65 -4.05
CA ASN A 99 12.54 17.81 -3.84
C ASN A 99 13.42 18.13 -5.05
N GLU A 100 13.90 17.12 -5.76
CA GLU A 100 14.66 17.26 -7.00
C GLU A 100 13.83 17.85 -8.14
N HIS A 101 12.53 17.50 -8.19
CA HIS A 101 11.63 17.86 -9.30
C HIS A 101 10.60 18.95 -8.96
N LYS A 102 10.62 19.55 -7.76
CA LYS A 102 9.61 20.53 -7.33
C LYS A 102 9.56 21.83 -8.17
N SER A 103 10.63 22.16 -8.88
CA SER A 103 10.67 23.29 -9.82
C SER A 103 10.09 22.96 -11.21
N GLU A 104 9.76 21.70 -11.47
CA GLU A 104 9.23 21.20 -12.70
C GLU A 104 7.70 21.11 -12.67
N PRO A 105 7.04 20.83 -13.81
CA PRO A 105 5.61 20.54 -13.83
C PRO A 105 5.31 19.16 -13.21
N PHE A 106 5.74 18.96 -11.98
CA PHE A 106 5.60 17.74 -11.19
C PHE A 106 4.89 18.04 -9.87
N PHE A 107 4.10 17.10 -9.39
CA PHE A 107 3.42 17.19 -8.10
C PHE A 107 3.30 15.80 -7.48
N LEU A 108 3.54 15.68 -6.18
CA LEU A 108 3.36 14.47 -5.41
C LEU A 108 2.41 14.74 -4.25
N LEU A 109 1.42 13.89 -4.06
CA LEU A 109 0.45 13.94 -2.98
C LEU A 109 0.42 12.61 -2.24
N GLY A 110 0.69 12.65 -0.93
CA GLY A 110 0.42 11.53 -0.04
C GLY A 110 -1.06 11.47 0.34
N ILE A 111 -1.65 10.27 0.31
CA ILE A 111 -3.05 10.04 0.70
C ILE A 111 -3.07 8.96 1.76
N ASP A 112 -3.32 9.36 2.99
CA ASP A 112 -3.37 8.46 4.13
C ASP A 112 -4.71 7.71 4.23
N ALA A 113 -4.66 6.52 4.78
CA ALA A 113 -5.77 5.58 4.88
C ALA A 113 -6.55 5.72 6.19
N GLU A 114 -7.49 6.65 6.27
CA GLU A 114 -8.50 6.74 7.35
C GLU A 114 -7.92 6.94 8.78
N GLU A 115 -6.68 7.44 8.92
CA GLU A 115 -6.09 7.69 10.22
C GLU A 115 -6.42 9.11 10.73
N LYS A 116 -6.10 9.38 11.98
CA LYS A 116 -6.24 10.74 12.51
C LYS A 116 -5.18 11.66 11.94
N GLN A 117 -5.56 12.90 11.64
CA GLN A 117 -4.65 13.88 11.06
C GLN A 117 -3.40 14.11 11.92
N ASP A 118 -3.54 14.21 13.24
CA ASP A 118 -2.42 14.41 14.17
C ASP A 118 -1.38 13.29 14.11
N ARG A 119 -1.82 12.07 13.90
CA ARG A 119 -0.95 10.91 13.72
C ARG A 119 -0.20 10.96 12.38
N VAL A 120 -0.91 11.34 11.32
CA VAL A 120 -0.29 11.52 9.99
C VAL A 120 0.72 12.64 10.03
N ASP A 121 0.40 13.78 10.68
CA ASP A 121 1.32 14.90 10.86
C ASP A 121 2.58 14.48 11.61
N ALA A 122 2.44 13.73 12.70
CA ALA A 122 3.57 13.22 13.47
C ALA A 122 4.47 12.29 12.62
N PHE A 123 3.86 11.41 11.83
CA PHE A 123 4.56 10.49 10.93
C PHE A 123 5.34 11.24 9.84
N LEU A 124 4.71 12.22 9.17
CA LEU A 124 5.35 13.02 8.13
C LEU A 124 6.52 13.84 8.68
N ASN A 125 6.35 14.41 9.89
CA ASN A 125 7.39 15.17 10.57
C ASN A 125 8.59 14.28 10.98
N ASP A 126 8.33 13.08 11.51
CA ASP A 126 9.35 12.09 11.88
C ASP A 126 10.23 11.72 10.66
N LEU A 127 9.60 11.49 9.51
CA LEU A 127 10.28 11.18 8.26
C LEU A 127 10.77 12.40 7.48
N LYS A 128 10.51 13.63 7.97
CA LYS A 128 10.86 14.90 7.31
C LYS A 128 10.33 14.99 5.88
N ILE A 129 9.06 14.67 5.70
CA ILE A 129 8.41 14.68 4.39
C ILE A 129 7.95 16.10 4.03
N ASP A 130 8.41 16.59 2.87
CA ASP A 130 8.11 17.92 2.34
C ASP A 130 6.90 17.95 1.41
N PHE A 131 6.61 16.88 0.70
CA PHE A 131 5.45 16.85 -0.18
C PHE A 131 4.14 16.89 0.62
N PRO A 132 3.06 17.50 0.05
CA PRO A 132 1.77 17.59 0.72
C PRO A 132 1.14 16.19 0.89
N ALA A 133 0.45 16.01 2.01
CA ALA A 133 -0.34 14.81 2.24
C ALA A 133 -1.68 15.17 2.89
N GLY A 134 -2.66 14.28 2.80
CA GLY A 134 -3.95 14.45 3.45
C GLY A 134 -4.57 13.11 3.82
N VAL A 135 -5.59 13.17 4.69
CA VAL A 135 -6.32 11.98 5.16
C VAL A 135 -7.54 11.75 4.28
N ASP A 136 -7.65 10.57 3.71
CA ASP A 136 -8.85 10.10 3.00
C ASP A 136 -9.74 9.28 3.94
N ALA A 137 -11.00 9.65 4.05
CA ALA A 137 -12.00 8.87 4.80
C ALA A 137 -12.49 7.61 4.03
N GLY A 138 -11.72 7.13 3.05
CA GLY A 138 -11.98 5.92 2.27
C GLY A 138 -12.54 6.11 0.85
N PRO A 139 -13.21 7.22 0.48
CA PRO A 139 -13.78 7.35 -0.87
C PRO A 139 -12.73 7.42 -1.98
N ILE A 140 -11.59 8.08 -1.78
CA ILE A 140 -10.55 8.21 -2.80
C ILE A 140 -9.85 6.87 -3.03
N GLN A 141 -9.46 6.18 -1.97
CA GLN A 141 -8.90 4.83 -2.05
C GLN A 141 -9.83 3.89 -2.82
N LYS A 142 -11.13 3.92 -2.51
CA LYS A 142 -12.14 3.12 -3.19
C LYS A 142 -12.25 3.48 -4.68
N GLN A 143 -12.24 4.77 -5.03
CA GLN A 143 -12.29 5.23 -6.42
C GLN A 143 -11.08 4.75 -7.24
N TYR A 144 -9.90 4.70 -6.62
CA TYR A 144 -8.67 4.22 -7.24
C TYR A 144 -8.43 2.72 -7.09
N GLY A 145 -9.36 1.98 -6.48
CA GLY A 145 -9.24 0.52 -6.30
C GLY A 145 -8.07 0.09 -5.43
N VAL A 146 -7.64 0.96 -4.49
CA VAL A 146 -6.51 0.67 -3.60
C VAL A 146 -6.89 -0.40 -2.60
N SER A 147 -6.18 -1.53 -2.65
CA SER A 147 -6.43 -2.70 -1.80
C SER A 147 -5.30 -3.00 -0.81
N ALA A 148 -4.12 -2.40 -1.01
CA ALA A 148 -2.96 -2.58 -0.14
C ALA A 148 -2.07 -1.32 -0.15
N PHE A 149 -1.16 -1.20 0.81
CA PHE A 149 -0.23 -0.08 0.96
C PHE A 149 1.23 -0.56 0.91
N PRO A 150 2.12 0.27 0.33
CA PRO A 150 1.80 1.46 -0.44
C PRO A 150 1.14 1.11 -1.78
N THR A 151 0.41 2.06 -2.36
CA THR A 151 0.03 2.01 -3.78
C THR A 151 0.37 3.36 -4.39
N THR A 152 1.07 3.33 -5.52
CA THR A 152 1.53 4.54 -6.21
C THR A 152 0.89 4.64 -7.59
N VAL A 153 0.30 5.81 -7.88
CA VAL A 153 -0.38 6.11 -9.15
C VAL A 153 0.24 7.35 -9.77
N LEU A 154 0.67 7.28 -11.04
CA LEU A 154 1.10 8.45 -11.78
C LEU A 154 0.04 8.81 -12.84
N ILE A 155 -0.36 10.08 -12.82
CA ILE A 155 -1.32 10.67 -13.74
C ILE A 155 -0.55 11.64 -14.66
N GLY A 156 -0.63 11.40 -15.95
CA GLY A 156 -0.01 12.26 -16.97
C GLY A 156 -0.78 13.57 -17.17
N ILE A 157 -0.16 14.47 -17.94
CA ILE A 157 -0.78 15.74 -18.33
C ILE A 157 -1.98 15.56 -19.28
N ASP A 158 -2.17 14.38 -19.83
CA ASP A 158 -3.35 13.96 -20.59
C ASP A 158 -4.52 13.53 -19.68
N GLY A 159 -4.35 13.61 -18.35
CA GLY A 159 -5.35 13.22 -17.37
C GLY A 159 -5.50 11.71 -17.16
N LYS A 160 -4.64 10.91 -17.79
CA LYS A 160 -4.71 9.45 -17.73
C LYS A 160 -3.73 8.88 -16.72
N VAL A 161 -4.12 7.77 -16.12
CA VAL A 161 -3.22 6.95 -15.34
C VAL A 161 -2.20 6.29 -16.27
N GLN A 162 -0.93 6.60 -16.09
CA GLN A 162 0.18 6.07 -16.88
C GLN A 162 0.98 5.02 -16.12
N PHE A 163 0.91 5.05 -14.79
CA PHE A 163 1.54 4.09 -13.90
C PHE A 163 0.64 3.79 -12.72
N TYR A 164 0.57 2.54 -12.32
CA TYR A 164 -0.15 2.07 -11.14
C TYR A 164 0.60 0.87 -10.57
N GLU A 165 1.11 0.97 -9.36
CA GLU A 165 1.86 -0.09 -8.69
C GLU A 165 1.35 -0.26 -7.27
N THR A 166 1.15 -1.51 -6.85
CA THR A 166 0.83 -1.89 -5.48
C THR A 166 2.03 -2.58 -4.85
N GLY A 167 2.44 -2.11 -3.69
CA GLY A 167 3.70 -2.46 -3.03
C GLY A 167 4.72 -1.33 -3.17
N ALA A 168 5.78 -1.40 -2.34
CA ALA A 168 6.82 -0.40 -2.37
C ALA A 168 7.58 -0.38 -3.70
N LEU A 169 7.85 0.79 -4.22
CA LEU A 169 8.68 0.97 -5.39
C LEU A 169 10.12 0.56 -5.08
N ALA A 170 10.70 -0.22 -5.98
CA ALA A 170 12.10 -0.57 -5.86
C ALA A 170 13.04 0.64 -6.05
N ASN A 171 12.62 1.59 -6.89
CA ASN A 171 13.31 2.84 -7.15
C ASN A 171 12.37 3.84 -7.85
N ALA A 172 12.10 4.98 -7.19
CA ALA A 172 11.19 6.02 -7.69
C ALA A 172 11.72 6.65 -8.99
N GLN A 173 13.03 6.87 -9.11
CA GLN A 173 13.64 7.45 -10.29
C GLN A 173 13.44 6.55 -11.52
N VAL A 174 13.70 5.25 -11.38
CA VAL A 174 13.48 4.27 -12.46
C VAL A 174 12.01 4.21 -12.86
N ALA A 175 11.10 4.32 -11.89
CA ALA A 175 9.66 4.28 -12.15
C ALA A 175 9.16 5.53 -12.91
N PHE A 176 9.69 6.71 -12.61
CA PHE A 176 9.08 7.97 -13.06
C PHE A 176 9.83 8.72 -14.14
N ASP A 177 11.16 8.63 -14.27
CA ASP A 177 11.96 9.47 -15.19
C ASP A 177 11.49 9.41 -16.65
N ASN A 178 11.27 8.21 -17.17
CA ASN A 178 10.78 8.03 -18.53
C ASN A 178 9.39 8.67 -18.74
N LEU A 179 8.50 8.50 -17.76
CA LEU A 179 7.15 9.07 -17.83
C LEU A 179 7.19 10.59 -17.69
N LEU A 180 8.06 11.11 -16.83
CA LEU A 180 8.27 12.53 -16.67
C LEU A 180 8.76 13.16 -17.98
N GLN A 181 9.74 12.55 -18.64
CA GLN A 181 10.25 13.00 -19.93
C GLN A 181 9.18 12.97 -21.03
N GLN A 182 8.42 11.89 -21.15
CA GLN A 182 7.32 11.77 -22.12
C GLN A 182 6.25 12.86 -21.91
N ASN A 183 5.86 13.10 -20.67
CA ASN A 183 4.87 14.12 -20.34
C ASN A 183 5.36 15.54 -20.59
N ARG A 184 6.65 15.84 -20.40
CA ARG A 184 7.26 17.12 -20.79
C ARG A 184 7.14 17.35 -22.31
N GLN A 185 7.39 16.33 -23.13
CA GLN A 185 7.24 16.42 -24.58
C GLN A 185 5.77 16.64 -24.98
N LEU A 186 4.84 15.98 -24.30
CA LEU A 186 3.41 16.21 -24.51
C LEU A 186 3.01 17.64 -24.14
N LEU A 187 3.50 18.17 -23.05
CA LEU A 187 3.25 19.54 -22.60
C LEU A 187 3.77 20.56 -23.64
N GLN A 188 5.02 20.40 -24.08
CA GLN A 188 5.65 21.26 -25.10
C GLN A 188 4.93 21.22 -26.45
N SER A 189 4.33 20.08 -26.80
CA SER A 189 3.57 19.92 -28.06
C SER A 189 2.09 20.35 -27.94
N GLY A 190 1.67 20.95 -26.83
CA GLY A 190 0.29 21.41 -26.61
C GLY A 190 -0.75 20.30 -26.49
N ARG A 191 -0.33 19.08 -26.15
CA ARG A 191 -1.22 17.90 -25.99
C ARG A 191 -1.69 17.65 -24.57
N ALA A 192 -1.55 18.65 -23.71
CA ALA A 192 -2.12 18.62 -22.36
C ALA A 192 -3.66 18.70 -22.43
N ILE A 193 -4.34 17.95 -21.55
CA ILE A 193 -5.79 18.05 -21.45
C ILE A 193 -6.19 19.35 -20.77
N SER A 194 -7.28 19.97 -21.21
CA SER A 194 -7.84 21.11 -20.49
C SER A 194 -8.55 20.64 -19.20
N PRO A 195 -8.60 21.48 -18.15
CA PRO A 195 -9.35 21.12 -16.94
C PRO A 195 -10.83 20.83 -17.20
N GLU A 196 -11.44 21.47 -18.20
CA GLU A 196 -12.83 21.27 -18.57
C GLU A 196 -13.03 19.92 -19.26
N ASP A 197 -12.21 19.61 -20.28
CA ASP A 197 -12.25 18.32 -20.96
C ASP A 197 -11.97 17.16 -20.00
N TYR A 198 -11.04 17.35 -19.08
CA TYR A 198 -10.77 16.34 -18.04
C TYR A 198 -12.00 16.07 -17.19
N ARG A 199 -12.67 17.12 -16.66
CA ARG A 199 -13.88 16.94 -15.85
C ARG A 199 -14.98 16.23 -16.62
N LEU A 200 -15.19 16.59 -17.89
CA LEU A 200 -16.18 15.93 -18.74
C LEU A 200 -15.85 14.45 -18.98
N GLN A 201 -14.60 14.12 -19.19
CA GLN A 201 -14.17 12.73 -19.38
C GLN A 201 -14.23 11.93 -18.07
N ALA A 202 -13.79 12.50 -16.95
CA ALA A 202 -13.85 11.86 -15.63
C ALA A 202 -15.28 11.52 -15.20
N GLN A 203 -16.27 12.41 -15.52
CA GLN A 203 -17.67 12.16 -15.23
C GLN A 203 -18.30 11.07 -16.11
N LYS A 204 -17.85 10.94 -17.36
CA LYS A 204 -18.36 9.94 -18.31
C LYS A 204 -17.76 8.55 -18.11
N GLN A 205 -16.58 8.49 -17.49
CA GLN A 205 -15.90 7.22 -17.28
C GLN A 205 -16.61 6.43 -16.18
N PRO A 206 -17.10 5.21 -16.49
CA PRO A 206 -17.62 4.36 -15.43
C PRO A 206 -16.51 4.10 -14.42
N SER A 207 -16.83 4.25 -13.13
CA SER A 207 -15.97 3.72 -12.08
C SER A 207 -15.59 2.30 -12.49
N LEU A 208 -14.31 1.94 -12.34
CA LEU A 208 -13.98 0.52 -12.38
C LEU A 208 -14.97 -0.14 -11.42
N PRO A 209 -15.61 -1.25 -11.83
CA PRO A 209 -16.26 -2.03 -10.83
C PRO A 209 -15.18 -2.19 -9.77
N VAL A 210 -15.42 -1.58 -8.59
CA VAL A 210 -14.71 -2.06 -7.41
C VAL A 210 -15.02 -3.54 -7.51
N ARG A 211 -14.10 -4.33 -8.10
CA ARG A 211 -14.14 -5.74 -7.81
C ARG A 211 -14.09 -5.70 -6.31
N GLN A 212 -15.29 -5.78 -5.75
CA GLN A 212 -15.38 -6.49 -4.53
C GLN A 212 -14.60 -7.78 -4.92
N THR A 213 -13.25 -7.76 -4.72
CA THR A 213 -12.75 -8.93 -4.05
C THR A 213 -13.86 -9.06 -3.08
N GLU A 214 -14.77 -9.98 -3.40
CA GLU A 214 -15.63 -10.36 -2.34
C GLU A 214 -14.67 -10.39 -1.16
N GLN A 215 -14.46 -9.20 -0.54
CA GLN A 215 -14.68 -9.24 0.85
C GLN A 215 -16.10 -9.80 0.79
N LYS A 216 -16.14 -11.11 0.50
CA LYS A 216 -17.00 -12.07 1.10
C LYS A 216 -17.01 -11.51 2.44
N SER A 217 -18.00 -10.52 2.57
CA SER A 217 -18.22 -9.76 3.78
C SER A 217 -17.81 -10.77 4.74
N SER A 218 -16.52 -10.65 5.15
CA SER A 218 -15.84 -11.85 5.65
C SER A 218 -16.76 -12.14 6.77
N ALA A 219 -17.66 -13.08 6.38
CA ALA A 219 -18.71 -13.52 7.25
C ALA A 219 -17.90 -13.66 8.46
N GLU A 220 -17.94 -12.63 9.31
CA GLU A 220 -17.00 -12.20 10.33
C GLU A 220 -16.12 -13.40 10.59
N GLU A 221 -14.81 -13.39 10.18
CA GLU A 221 -13.99 -14.59 10.41
C GLU A 221 -14.20 -14.77 11.88
N GLU A 222 -15.13 -15.65 12.23
CA GLU A 222 -15.67 -15.79 13.57
C GLU A 222 -14.54 -16.45 14.32
N PHE A 223 -13.58 -15.59 14.70
CA PHE A 223 -12.46 -16.02 15.52
C PHE A 223 -13.07 -16.61 16.77
N LYS A 224 -13.05 -17.93 16.86
CA LYS A 224 -13.55 -18.66 18.03
C LYS A 224 -12.61 -18.41 19.18
N PHE A 225 -12.94 -17.42 19.98
CA PHE A 225 -12.28 -17.14 21.23
C PHE A 225 -12.94 -17.93 22.36
N ASP A 226 -12.12 -18.36 23.30
CA ASP A 226 -12.60 -18.70 24.63
C ASP A 226 -13.11 -17.42 25.34
N GLU A 227 -13.73 -17.57 26.49
CA GLU A 227 -14.26 -16.44 27.26
C GLU A 227 -13.17 -15.42 27.65
N ARG A 228 -11.93 -15.85 27.72
CA ARG A 228 -10.78 -15.01 28.01
C ARG A 228 -10.39 -14.17 26.78
N GLY A 229 -10.27 -14.79 25.60
CA GLY A 229 -9.99 -14.09 24.35
C GLY A 229 -11.04 -13.04 24.04
N LYS A 230 -12.33 -13.35 24.29
CA LYS A 230 -13.44 -12.38 24.15
C LYS A 230 -13.23 -11.15 25.05
N ARG A 231 -12.84 -11.35 26.32
CA ARG A 231 -12.56 -10.22 27.23
C ARG A 231 -11.37 -9.38 26.77
N ILE A 232 -10.32 -10.00 26.27
CA ILE A 232 -9.12 -9.30 25.80
C ILE A 232 -9.46 -8.42 24.58
N VAL A 233 -10.10 -8.95 23.55
CA VAL A 233 -10.43 -8.18 22.34
C VAL A 233 -11.44 -7.05 22.61
N ALA A 234 -12.31 -7.21 23.60
CA ALA A 234 -13.28 -6.19 24.01
C ALA A 234 -12.62 -5.03 24.78
N ARG A 235 -11.54 -5.29 25.51
CA ARG A 235 -10.84 -4.31 26.35
C ARG A 235 -9.68 -3.63 25.63
N MET A 236 -9.03 -4.34 24.71
CA MET A 236 -7.83 -3.89 24.03
C MET A 236 -8.17 -2.83 22.98
N ASP A 237 -7.53 -1.67 23.06
CA ASP A 237 -7.59 -0.67 22.01
C ASP A 237 -6.84 -1.16 20.76
N CYS A 238 -7.40 -0.89 19.58
CA CYS A 238 -6.73 -1.31 18.36
C CYS A 238 -5.49 -0.42 18.13
N PRO A 239 -4.30 -1.01 18.05
CA PRO A 239 -3.07 -0.26 17.97
C PRO A 239 -2.84 0.45 16.62
N CYS A 240 -3.75 0.25 15.63
CA CYS A 240 -3.70 0.97 14.36
C CYS A 240 -4.11 2.46 14.45
N GLY A 241 -4.53 2.95 15.63
CA GLY A 241 -4.93 4.35 15.82
C GLY A 241 -6.33 4.71 15.35
N CYS A 242 -7.17 3.72 15.04
CA CYS A 242 -8.54 3.94 14.59
C CYS A 242 -9.54 4.24 15.72
N ASP A 243 -9.11 4.41 16.99
CA ASP A 243 -9.91 4.62 18.21
C ASP A 243 -11.00 3.57 18.46
N LYS A 244 -10.89 2.42 17.86
CA LYS A 244 -11.82 1.30 18.07
C LYS A 244 -11.16 0.26 18.96
N LYS A 245 -11.96 -0.47 19.71
CA LYS A 245 -11.48 -1.69 20.34
C LYS A 245 -11.13 -2.74 19.27
N VAL A 246 -10.26 -3.68 19.62
CA VAL A 246 -9.86 -4.76 18.70
C VAL A 246 -11.09 -5.54 18.20
N GLN A 247 -12.08 -5.76 19.05
CA GLN A 247 -13.28 -6.55 18.68
C GLN A 247 -14.06 -5.98 17.51
N PRO A 248 -14.52 -4.70 17.50
CA PRO A 248 -15.27 -4.14 16.38
C PRO A 248 -14.38 -3.69 15.20
N CYS A 249 -13.07 -3.67 15.39
CA CYS A 249 -12.16 -3.22 14.35
C CYS A 249 -11.93 -4.32 13.31
N THR A 250 -11.95 -3.94 12.02
CA THR A 250 -11.76 -4.84 10.87
C THR A 250 -10.44 -4.63 10.14
N CYS A 251 -9.57 -3.72 10.63
CA CYS A 251 -8.26 -3.47 10.04
C CYS A 251 -7.34 -4.70 10.11
N SER A 252 -6.30 -4.72 9.28
CA SER A 252 -5.33 -5.83 9.24
C SER A 252 -4.68 -6.10 10.59
N THR A 253 -4.31 -5.06 11.33
CA THR A 253 -3.74 -5.17 12.67
C THR A 253 -4.69 -5.87 13.63
N SER A 254 -5.97 -5.47 13.65
CA SER A 254 -6.99 -6.11 14.47
C SER A 254 -7.20 -7.58 14.09
N LYS A 255 -7.23 -7.90 12.79
CA LYS A 255 -7.33 -9.28 12.29
C LYS A 255 -6.15 -10.13 12.74
N ASN A 256 -4.92 -9.60 12.66
CA ASN A 256 -3.72 -10.30 13.12
C ASN A 256 -3.71 -10.54 14.62
N ILE A 257 -4.16 -9.57 15.43
CA ILE A 257 -4.31 -9.73 16.87
C ILE A 257 -5.37 -10.80 17.20
N LYS A 258 -6.52 -10.77 16.53
CA LYS A 258 -7.58 -11.76 16.68
C LYS A 258 -7.08 -13.17 16.31
N LYS A 259 -6.32 -13.29 15.22
CA LYS A 259 -5.74 -14.55 14.78
C LYS A 259 -4.72 -15.09 15.79
N ALA A 260 -3.86 -14.24 16.34
CA ALA A 260 -2.92 -14.63 17.39
C ALA A 260 -3.65 -15.14 18.64
N LEU A 261 -4.67 -14.41 19.10
CA LEU A 261 -5.48 -14.81 20.28
C LEU A 261 -6.26 -16.10 20.07
N ALA A 262 -6.66 -16.43 18.83
CA ALA A 262 -7.38 -17.66 18.54
C ALA A 262 -6.47 -18.90 18.40
N ASN A 263 -5.20 -18.71 18.03
CA ASN A 263 -4.31 -19.80 17.66
C ASN A 263 -3.13 -20.04 18.62
N GLU A 264 -2.81 -19.07 19.47
CA GLU A 264 -1.68 -19.16 20.40
C GLU A 264 -2.15 -19.55 21.81
N ASP A 265 -1.36 -20.35 22.53
CA ASP A 265 -1.65 -20.74 23.90
C ASP A 265 -1.11 -19.69 24.88
N PHE A 266 -2.01 -19.00 25.55
CA PHE A 266 -1.69 -17.97 26.55
C PHE A 266 -2.08 -18.38 28.00
N LYS A 267 -2.25 -19.69 28.28
CA LYS A 267 -2.88 -20.18 29.52
C LYS A 267 -2.32 -19.58 30.81
N ASP A 268 -1.02 -19.47 30.91
CA ASP A 268 -0.34 -19.05 32.14
C ASP A 268 0.09 -17.58 32.15
N ILE A 269 -0.33 -16.79 31.15
CA ILE A 269 0.08 -15.40 30.98
C ILE A 269 -1.07 -14.48 31.41
N PRO A 270 -0.88 -13.49 32.30
CA PRO A 270 -1.93 -12.52 32.65
C PRO A 270 -2.44 -11.71 31.45
N ASP A 271 -3.73 -11.34 31.45
CA ASP A 271 -4.40 -10.64 30.35
C ASP A 271 -3.69 -9.33 29.94
N ASP A 272 -3.20 -8.57 30.92
CA ASP A 272 -2.46 -7.34 30.73
C ASP A 272 -1.10 -7.57 30.04
N GLN A 273 -0.43 -8.66 30.37
CA GLN A 273 0.82 -9.05 29.70
C GLN A 273 0.57 -9.54 28.29
N ILE A 274 -0.53 -10.27 28.04
CA ILE A 274 -0.93 -10.66 26.69
C ILE A 274 -1.20 -9.40 25.84
N MET A 275 -2.03 -8.48 26.34
CA MET A 275 -2.33 -7.23 25.64
C MET A 275 -1.06 -6.42 25.35
N LYS A 276 -0.13 -6.34 26.31
CA LYS A 276 1.16 -5.64 26.14
C LYS A 276 2.05 -6.31 25.10
N SER A 277 2.12 -7.65 25.09
CA SER A 277 2.92 -8.40 24.12
C SER A 277 2.36 -8.29 22.72
N LEU A 278 1.04 -8.39 22.54
CA LEU A 278 0.36 -8.22 21.27
C LEU A 278 0.51 -6.78 20.72
N ASN A 279 0.38 -5.78 21.60
CA ASN A 279 0.68 -4.40 21.23
C ASN A 279 2.12 -4.26 20.76
N LYS A 280 3.08 -4.77 21.51
CA LYS A 280 4.49 -4.72 21.10
C LYS A 280 4.74 -5.42 19.76
N ARG A 281 4.14 -6.60 19.53
CA ARG A 281 4.32 -7.42 18.32
C ARG A 281 3.71 -6.79 17.07
N PHE A 282 2.54 -6.18 17.21
CA PHE A 282 1.78 -5.62 16.09
C PHE A 282 1.83 -4.09 15.99
N CYS A 283 2.50 -3.43 16.95
CA CYS A 283 2.74 -1.99 16.96
C CYS A 283 4.22 -1.61 16.84
N SER A 284 5.15 -2.55 16.75
CA SER A 284 6.60 -2.27 16.73
C SER A 284 7.09 -1.54 15.46
N GLY A 285 6.19 -0.97 14.67
CA GLY A 285 6.47 0.04 13.65
C GLY A 285 6.09 1.47 14.07
N ALA A 286 5.75 1.72 15.34
CA ALA A 286 5.25 3.01 15.86
C ALA A 286 6.12 3.54 17.02
N MET A 287 7.44 3.36 16.94
CA MET A 287 8.44 4.12 17.73
C MET A 287 9.49 4.67 16.79
#